data_8efa5564c6b8f8a5b367f6f6057bebd3
#
_entry.id   8efa5564c6b8f8a5b367f6f6057bebd3
#
_cell.length_a   1.000
_cell.length_b   1.000
_cell.length_c   1.000
_cell.angle_alpha   90.00
_cell.angle_beta   90.00
_cell.angle_gamma   90.00
#
_symmetry.space_group_name_H-M   'P 1'
#
loop_
_entity.id
_entity.type
_entity.pdbx_description
1 polymer ?
#
loop_
_entity_poly.entity_id
_entity_poly.type
_entity_poly.pdbx_seq_one_letter_code
_entity_poly.pdbx_strand_id
1 'polypeptide(L)'
;MTEVWWEKYRPKKLSEIVGQDHLIYEFANVIDNPDSMQHYLFHSKGAGTGKTTMAHVLANSLGYNIHTFNASSKRQRGIEFIEEDIIPLSRLGMKQTIFFLDEADRLTPQAQDALKGVIESASGYFILTCNDINKVSPYLKSRCQVREFRPISVESMLQRLSMICVDQGYSHCSGVRIICEKHEGDLRNAIGALQAFYTTSEPDQFIRDLQDKDVNVNAILKLCFKEKAHDLAVKEFSDSIRNDIHSVFRYAVENKGQQ
;
A
#
# COMPACT_ATOMS: atom_id res chain seq x y z
N MET A 1 -9.94 -3.71 24.40
CA MET A 1 -9.97 -3.84 22.93
C MET A 1 -8.64 -4.43 22.52
N THR A 2 -8.63 -5.52 21.76
CA THR A 2 -7.39 -6.12 21.23
C THR A 2 -6.78 -5.12 20.25
N GLU A 3 -5.53 -4.72 20.47
CA GLU A 3 -4.80 -3.81 19.61
C GLU A 3 -4.64 -4.43 18.23
N VAL A 4 -4.87 -3.65 17.19
CA VAL A 4 -4.78 -4.13 15.81
C VAL A 4 -3.31 -4.22 15.40
N TRP A 5 -2.84 -5.40 14.99
CA TRP A 5 -1.43 -5.66 14.76
C TRP A 5 -0.81 -4.82 13.65
N TRP A 6 -1.51 -4.55 12.56
CA TRP A 6 -0.96 -3.72 11.48
C TRP A 6 -0.74 -2.26 11.90
N GLU A 7 -1.41 -1.77 12.97
CA GLU A 7 -1.09 -0.48 13.60
C GLU A 7 0.04 -0.61 14.64
N LYS A 8 -0.05 -1.61 15.52
CA LYS A 8 0.97 -1.87 16.56
C LYS A 8 2.36 -2.03 15.96
N TYR A 9 2.46 -2.77 14.85
CA TYR A 9 3.72 -3.09 14.16
C TYR A 9 4.04 -2.16 12.98
N ARG A 10 3.37 -1.02 12.90
CA ARG A 10 3.71 -0.02 11.88
C ARG A 10 5.14 0.50 12.13
N PRO A 11 6.05 0.45 11.16
CA PRO A 11 7.40 0.98 11.27
C PRO A 11 7.43 2.42 11.78
N LYS A 12 8.30 2.68 12.73
CA LYS A 12 8.55 4.01 13.32
C LYS A 12 9.91 4.57 12.91
N LYS A 13 10.81 3.71 12.48
CA LYS A 13 12.17 4.04 12.03
C LYS A 13 12.40 3.50 10.62
N LEU A 14 13.32 4.13 9.89
CA LEU A 14 13.67 3.73 8.54
C LEU A 14 14.18 2.27 8.46
N SER A 15 14.94 1.83 9.47
CA SER A 15 15.45 0.46 9.58
C SER A 15 14.38 -0.63 9.76
N GLU A 16 13.15 -0.25 10.09
CA GLU A 16 12.03 -1.18 10.27
C GLU A 16 11.19 -1.34 8.99
N ILE A 17 11.45 -0.52 7.97
CA ILE A 17 10.78 -0.61 6.66
C ILE A 17 11.32 -1.83 5.90
N VAL A 18 10.42 -2.56 5.25
CA VAL A 18 10.72 -3.84 4.60
C VAL A 18 10.46 -3.73 3.10
N GLY A 19 11.33 -4.34 2.30
CA GLY A 19 11.12 -4.53 0.85
C GLY A 19 11.24 -3.28 -0.02
N GLN A 20 11.77 -2.17 0.52
CA GLN A 20 11.97 -0.91 -0.19
C GLN A 20 13.43 -0.43 -0.11
N ASP A 21 14.39 -1.34 -0.25
CA ASP A 21 15.82 -1.08 0.00
C ASP A 21 16.35 0.11 -0.81
N HIS A 22 15.92 0.25 -2.07
CA HIS A 22 16.31 1.38 -2.93
C HIS A 22 15.85 2.74 -2.38
N LEU A 23 14.69 2.80 -1.72
CA LEU A 23 14.17 4.02 -1.07
C LEU A 23 14.78 4.22 0.31
N ILE A 24 15.03 3.15 1.06
CA ILE A 24 15.67 3.21 2.38
C ILE A 24 17.03 3.89 2.27
N TYR A 25 17.84 3.50 1.28
CA TYR A 25 19.14 4.11 1.06
C TYR A 25 19.04 5.61 0.71
N GLU A 26 18.12 5.97 -0.19
CA GLU A 26 17.88 7.38 -0.55
C GLU A 26 17.45 8.20 0.67
N PHE A 27 16.47 7.72 1.42
CA PHE A 27 15.92 8.46 2.55
C PHE A 27 16.82 8.49 3.78
N ALA A 28 17.75 7.53 3.92
CA ALA A 28 18.83 7.63 4.91
C ALA A 28 19.68 8.87 4.65
N ASN A 29 20.07 9.11 3.38
CA ASN A 29 20.82 10.31 3.00
C ASN A 29 20.02 11.61 3.24
N VAL A 30 18.70 11.60 3.04
CA VAL A 30 17.84 12.77 3.34
C VAL A 30 17.77 13.03 4.85
N ILE A 31 17.70 11.98 5.66
CA ILE A 31 17.69 12.10 7.13
C ILE A 31 19.04 12.63 7.65
N ASP A 32 20.14 12.15 7.08
CA ASP A 32 21.50 12.60 7.44
C ASP A 32 21.78 14.03 6.94
N ASN A 33 21.12 14.46 5.88
CA ASN A 33 21.24 15.80 5.31
C ASN A 33 19.83 16.42 5.06
N PRO A 34 19.18 16.98 6.09
CA PRO A 34 17.81 17.50 6.01
C PRO A 34 17.61 18.63 4.98
N ASP A 35 18.66 19.37 4.63
CA ASP A 35 18.60 20.41 3.60
C ASP A 35 18.38 19.84 2.19
N SER A 36 18.59 18.53 1.99
CA SER A 36 18.30 17.84 0.74
C SER A 36 16.83 17.38 0.61
N MET A 37 16.00 17.63 1.62
CA MET A 37 14.57 17.30 1.59
C MET A 37 13.86 18.03 0.45
N GLN A 38 12.99 17.31 -0.28
CA GLN A 38 12.24 17.82 -1.42
C GLN A 38 10.76 17.46 -1.27
N HIS A 39 9.94 17.92 -2.21
CA HIS A 39 8.58 17.44 -2.35
C HIS A 39 8.60 16.05 -3.00
N TYR A 40 7.80 15.11 -2.50
CA TYR A 40 7.75 13.73 -2.98
C TYR A 40 6.35 13.33 -3.43
N LEU A 41 6.32 12.48 -4.47
CA LEU A 41 5.13 11.76 -4.90
C LEU A 41 5.42 10.25 -4.85
N PHE A 42 4.87 9.56 -3.86
CA PHE A 42 5.00 8.12 -3.68
C PHE A 42 3.89 7.40 -4.42
N HIS A 43 4.22 6.49 -5.30
CA HIS A 43 3.22 5.69 -6.00
C HIS A 43 3.51 4.20 -5.95
N SER A 44 2.46 3.39 -6.07
CA SER A 44 2.55 1.94 -6.24
C SER A 44 1.30 1.42 -6.95
N LYS A 45 1.39 0.26 -7.58
CA LYS A 45 0.23 -0.39 -8.21
C LYS A 45 -0.76 -1.00 -7.21
N GLY A 46 -0.42 -1.05 -5.92
CA GLY A 46 -1.24 -1.68 -4.89
C GLY A 46 -1.19 -0.96 -3.54
N ALA A 47 -2.02 -1.41 -2.62
CA ALA A 47 -2.02 -0.99 -1.22
C ALA A 47 -0.93 -1.74 -0.42
N GLY A 48 -0.72 -1.35 0.85
CA GLY A 48 0.12 -2.08 1.80
C GLY A 48 1.63 -2.08 1.54
N THR A 49 2.12 -1.31 0.54
CA THR A 49 3.55 -1.24 0.15
C THR A 49 4.40 -0.32 1.02
N GLY A 50 3.80 0.42 1.96
CA GLY A 50 4.53 1.27 2.92
C GLY A 50 4.59 2.76 2.60
N LYS A 51 3.89 3.28 1.56
CA LYS A 51 3.88 4.71 1.18
C LYS A 51 3.57 5.65 2.35
N THR A 52 2.41 5.46 2.99
CA THR A 52 1.96 6.25 4.15
C THR A 52 2.92 6.11 5.33
N THR A 53 3.43 4.89 5.57
CA THR A 53 4.40 4.60 6.63
C THR A 53 5.71 5.36 6.41
N MET A 54 6.23 5.38 5.19
CA MET A 54 7.47 6.10 4.84
C MET A 54 7.33 7.60 5.11
N ALA A 55 6.20 8.22 4.77
CA ALA A 55 5.96 9.64 5.05
C ALA A 55 6.04 9.96 6.54
N HIS A 56 5.43 9.14 7.39
CA HIS A 56 5.50 9.29 8.85
C HIS A 56 6.89 8.99 9.41
N VAL A 57 7.58 7.99 8.89
CA VAL A 57 8.96 7.67 9.29
C VAL A 57 9.90 8.82 8.96
N LEU A 58 9.78 9.43 7.79
CA LEU A 58 10.57 10.61 7.41
C LEU A 58 10.32 11.78 8.35
N ALA A 59 9.04 12.11 8.60
CA ALA A 59 8.69 13.19 9.52
C ALA A 59 9.28 12.97 10.91
N ASN A 60 9.11 11.77 11.46
CA ASN A 60 9.64 11.41 12.79
C ASN A 60 11.17 11.46 12.82
N SER A 61 11.85 10.93 11.80
CA SER A 61 13.32 10.88 11.77
C SER A 61 13.96 12.25 11.59
N LEU A 62 13.29 13.15 10.83
CA LEU A 62 13.73 14.54 10.66
C LEU A 62 13.32 15.46 11.82
N GLY A 63 12.44 15.00 12.73
CA GLY A 63 11.86 15.86 13.78
C GLY A 63 10.91 16.92 13.21
N TYR A 64 10.27 16.66 12.06
CA TYR A 64 9.36 17.59 11.40
C TYR A 64 7.93 17.36 11.86
N ASN A 65 7.15 18.42 11.94
CA ASN A 65 5.70 18.32 12.12
C ASN A 65 5.07 17.73 10.86
N ILE A 66 4.03 16.91 11.02
CA ILE A 66 3.29 16.35 9.89
C ILE A 66 1.80 16.67 10.00
N HIS A 67 1.26 17.34 8.98
CA HIS A 67 -0.18 17.51 8.77
C HIS A 67 -0.66 16.47 7.78
N THR A 68 -1.55 15.59 8.23
CA THR A 68 -2.04 14.46 7.42
C THR A 68 -3.44 14.74 6.90
N PHE A 69 -3.62 14.59 5.59
CA PHE A 69 -4.88 14.74 4.87
C PHE A 69 -5.14 13.51 4.01
N ASN A 70 -6.41 13.18 3.78
CA ASN A 70 -6.79 12.04 2.96
C ASN A 70 -7.82 12.43 1.91
N ALA A 71 -7.41 12.47 0.64
CA ALA A 71 -8.25 12.84 -0.49
C ALA A 71 -9.34 11.79 -0.82
N SER A 72 -9.38 10.63 -0.17
CA SER A 72 -10.52 9.70 -0.28
C SER A 72 -11.78 10.25 0.39
N SER A 73 -11.63 11.12 1.36
CA SER A 73 -12.74 11.84 1.98
C SER A 73 -13.38 12.82 1.00
N LYS A 74 -14.73 12.85 0.94
CA LYS A 74 -15.46 13.79 0.09
C LYS A 74 -15.11 15.24 0.38
N ARG A 75 -14.82 15.58 1.64
CA ARG A 75 -14.45 16.94 2.09
C ARG A 75 -13.03 17.32 1.64
N GLN A 76 -12.10 16.38 1.54
CA GLN A 76 -10.67 16.65 1.32
C GLN A 76 -10.21 16.37 -0.14
N ARG A 77 -11.11 16.33 -1.11
CA ARG A 77 -10.77 16.10 -2.52
C ARG A 77 -11.06 17.27 -3.46
N GLY A 78 -11.84 18.28 -3.00
CA GLY A 78 -12.23 19.46 -3.77
C GLY A 78 -11.25 20.61 -3.66
N ILE A 79 -11.48 21.65 -4.48
CA ILE A 79 -10.67 22.87 -4.47
C ILE A 79 -10.82 23.62 -3.14
N GLU A 80 -12.01 23.59 -2.54
CA GLU A 80 -12.32 24.23 -1.27
C GLU A 80 -11.39 23.75 -0.16
N PHE A 81 -11.07 22.47 -0.13
CA PHE A 81 -10.12 21.90 0.82
C PHE A 81 -8.71 22.50 0.64
N ILE A 82 -8.28 22.71 -0.61
CA ILE A 82 -6.95 23.31 -0.86
C ILE A 82 -6.94 24.76 -0.39
N GLU A 83 -8.03 25.50 -0.67
CA GLU A 83 -8.13 26.93 -0.37
C GLU A 83 -8.33 27.20 1.13
N GLU A 84 -9.17 26.43 1.81
CA GLU A 84 -9.56 26.65 3.20
C GLU A 84 -8.62 25.98 4.21
N ASP A 85 -8.09 24.80 3.90
CA ASP A 85 -7.28 24.03 4.84
C ASP A 85 -5.77 24.09 4.51
N ILE A 86 -5.36 23.86 3.24
CA ILE A 86 -3.94 23.72 2.89
C ILE A 86 -3.24 25.08 2.75
N ILE A 87 -3.83 26.02 2.02
CA ILE A 87 -3.21 27.34 1.76
C ILE A 87 -2.91 28.09 3.07
N PRO A 88 -3.85 28.23 4.02
CA PRO A 88 -3.56 28.94 5.26
C PRO A 88 -2.42 28.30 6.05
N LEU A 89 -2.39 26.97 6.17
CA LEU A 89 -1.35 26.24 6.87
C LEU A 89 0.02 26.38 6.19
N SER A 90 0.08 26.32 4.85
CA SER A 90 1.32 26.45 4.09
C SER A 90 1.99 27.81 4.21
N ARG A 91 1.18 28.87 4.51
CA ARG A 91 1.65 30.26 4.68
C ARG A 91 2.18 30.56 6.07
N LEU A 92 1.98 29.68 7.06
CA LEU A 92 2.46 29.90 8.43
C LEU A 92 4.00 29.88 8.56
N GLY A 93 4.73 29.67 7.46
CA GLY A 93 6.19 29.80 7.42
C GLY A 93 6.96 28.71 8.16
N MET A 94 6.35 27.58 8.45
CA MET A 94 6.95 26.46 9.18
C MET A 94 7.83 25.60 8.28
N LYS A 95 9.13 25.90 8.19
CA LYS A 95 10.08 25.16 7.35
C LYS A 95 10.17 23.67 7.67
N GLN A 96 10.07 23.30 8.95
CA GLN A 96 10.16 21.91 9.43
C GLN A 96 8.77 21.25 9.50
N THR A 97 8.03 21.33 8.41
CA THR A 97 6.68 20.80 8.31
C THR A 97 6.49 20.00 7.03
N ILE A 98 5.86 18.84 7.16
CA ILE A 98 5.44 17.99 6.05
C ILE A 98 3.92 18.05 5.92
N PHE A 99 3.43 18.43 4.74
CA PHE A 99 2.03 18.32 4.33
C PHE A 99 1.87 16.99 3.60
N PHE A 100 1.27 16.03 4.30
CA PHE A 100 1.09 14.68 3.78
C PHE A 100 -0.33 14.52 3.23
N LEU A 101 -0.46 14.30 1.92
CA LEU A 101 -1.74 14.05 1.23
C LEU A 101 -1.80 12.60 0.76
N ASP A 102 -2.58 11.79 1.45
CA ASP A 102 -2.81 10.40 1.08
C ASP A 102 -3.88 10.32 -0.03
N GLU A 103 -3.70 9.40 -0.97
CA GLU A 103 -4.59 9.16 -2.13
C GLU A 103 -4.80 10.41 -3.01
N ALA A 104 -3.73 11.15 -3.33
CA ALA A 104 -3.79 12.37 -4.14
C ALA A 104 -4.35 12.16 -5.56
N ASP A 105 -4.36 10.93 -6.07
CA ASP A 105 -5.03 10.54 -7.31
C ASP A 105 -6.59 10.65 -7.24
N ARG A 106 -7.14 10.91 -6.06
CA ARG A 106 -8.58 11.18 -5.84
C ARG A 106 -8.93 12.66 -5.78
N LEU A 107 -7.94 13.56 -5.77
CA LEU A 107 -8.17 14.98 -5.88
C LEU A 107 -8.84 15.33 -7.22
N THR A 108 -9.79 16.28 -7.19
CA THR A 108 -10.37 16.79 -8.43
C THR A 108 -9.31 17.50 -9.27
N PRO A 109 -9.47 17.61 -10.61
CA PRO A 109 -8.52 18.34 -11.45
C PRO A 109 -8.29 19.78 -10.97
N GLN A 110 -9.34 20.47 -10.54
CA GLN A 110 -9.27 21.83 -10.01
C GLN A 110 -8.45 21.90 -8.71
N ALA A 111 -8.63 20.92 -7.80
CA ALA A 111 -7.84 20.84 -6.59
C ALA A 111 -6.36 20.57 -6.88
N GLN A 112 -6.05 19.72 -7.87
CA GLN A 112 -4.68 19.47 -8.29
C GLN A 112 -4.01 20.72 -8.89
N ASP A 113 -4.75 21.51 -9.67
CA ASP A 113 -4.24 22.76 -10.23
C ASP A 113 -4.01 23.83 -9.14
N ALA A 114 -4.90 23.95 -8.16
CA ALA A 114 -4.72 24.84 -7.02
C ALA A 114 -3.50 24.43 -6.17
N LEU A 115 -3.35 23.12 -5.88
CA LEU A 115 -2.24 22.56 -5.11
C LEU A 115 -0.88 22.83 -5.75
N LYS A 116 -0.79 22.88 -7.08
CA LYS A 116 0.42 23.22 -7.81
C LYS A 116 1.00 24.56 -7.34
N GLY A 117 0.18 25.62 -7.27
CA GLY A 117 0.63 26.95 -6.83
C GLY A 117 1.05 26.96 -5.36
N VAL A 118 0.40 26.15 -4.54
CA VAL A 118 0.75 25.99 -3.11
C VAL A 118 2.12 25.35 -2.95
N ILE A 119 2.39 24.26 -3.66
CA ILE A 119 3.70 23.55 -3.61
C ILE A 119 4.85 24.49 -4.01
N GLU A 120 4.64 25.36 -4.99
CA GLU A 120 5.66 26.33 -5.45
C GLU A 120 5.99 27.41 -4.40
N SER A 121 5.03 27.79 -3.58
CA SER A 121 5.15 28.93 -2.64
C SER A 121 5.27 28.51 -1.17
N ALA A 122 5.11 27.22 -0.84
CA ALA A 122 5.11 26.75 0.53
C ALA A 122 6.51 26.79 1.16
N SER A 123 6.55 27.10 2.46
CA SER A 123 7.79 27.02 3.25
C SER A 123 8.11 25.60 3.74
N GLY A 124 7.12 24.69 3.75
CA GLY A 124 7.27 23.29 4.15
C GLY A 124 7.34 22.35 2.95
N TYR A 125 7.36 21.06 3.22
CA TYR A 125 7.51 20.01 2.22
C TYR A 125 6.20 19.27 2.00
N PHE A 126 5.92 18.86 0.76
CA PHE A 126 4.77 18.04 0.42
C PHE A 126 5.21 16.61 0.17
N ILE A 127 4.48 15.66 0.76
CA ILE A 127 4.56 14.24 0.41
C ILE A 127 3.16 13.82 -0.01
N LEU A 128 3.02 13.45 -1.29
CA LEU A 128 1.79 12.97 -1.89
C LEU A 128 1.88 11.45 -2.05
N THR A 129 0.77 10.73 -1.87
CA THR A 129 0.70 9.32 -2.27
C THR A 129 -0.36 9.10 -3.33
N CYS A 130 -0.17 8.09 -4.19
CA CYS A 130 -1.20 7.64 -5.11
C CYS A 130 -1.07 6.15 -5.41
N ASN A 131 -2.17 5.54 -5.84
CA ASN A 131 -2.20 4.17 -6.37
C ASN A 131 -2.20 4.17 -7.90
N ASP A 132 -2.71 5.24 -8.53
CA ASP A 132 -2.72 5.42 -9.98
C ASP A 132 -2.01 6.73 -10.36
N ILE A 133 -0.74 6.62 -10.73
CA ILE A 133 0.09 7.75 -11.15
C ILE A 133 -0.48 8.49 -12.38
N ASN A 134 -1.31 7.83 -13.21
CA ASN A 134 -1.88 8.45 -14.40
C ASN A 134 -2.99 9.45 -14.06
N LYS A 135 -3.61 9.33 -12.89
CA LYS A 135 -4.62 10.27 -12.38
C LYS A 135 -4.03 11.51 -11.73
N VAL A 136 -2.72 11.52 -11.48
CA VAL A 136 -2.02 12.70 -10.97
C VAL A 136 -1.56 13.57 -12.15
N SER A 137 -1.85 14.87 -12.08
CA SER A 137 -1.55 15.79 -13.15
C SER A 137 -0.05 15.86 -13.47
N PRO A 138 0.34 16.07 -14.74
CA PRO A 138 1.75 16.25 -15.10
C PRO A 138 2.42 17.40 -14.35
N TYR A 139 1.65 18.42 -14.00
CA TYR A 139 2.14 19.61 -13.28
C TYR A 139 2.54 19.29 -11.83
N LEU A 140 1.79 18.44 -11.10
CA LEU A 140 2.18 17.97 -9.78
C LEU A 140 3.39 17.04 -9.86
N LYS A 141 3.41 16.13 -10.84
CA LYS A 141 4.55 15.23 -11.07
C LYS A 141 5.85 15.97 -11.31
N SER A 142 5.83 17.08 -12.06
CA SER A 142 7.02 17.88 -12.35
C SER A 142 7.59 18.64 -11.14
N ARG A 143 6.81 18.80 -10.06
CA ARG A 143 7.20 19.52 -8.84
C ARG A 143 7.60 18.61 -7.71
N CYS A 144 7.38 17.32 -7.88
CA CYS A 144 7.69 16.30 -6.87
C CYS A 144 8.72 15.32 -7.40
N GLN A 145 9.59 14.84 -6.53
CA GLN A 145 10.40 13.67 -6.81
C GLN A 145 9.50 12.44 -6.78
N VAL A 146 9.28 11.84 -7.94
CA VAL A 146 8.42 10.65 -8.07
C VAL A 146 9.20 9.43 -7.62
N ARG A 147 8.63 8.66 -6.66
CA ARG A 147 9.24 7.44 -6.13
C ARG A 147 8.25 6.29 -6.19
N GLU A 148 8.69 5.21 -6.82
CA GLU A 148 7.91 3.99 -6.93
C GLU A 148 8.14 3.08 -5.73
N PHE A 149 7.05 2.71 -5.06
CA PHE A 149 7.03 1.66 -4.05
C PHE A 149 6.70 0.33 -4.72
N ARG A 150 7.63 -0.59 -4.67
CA ARG A 150 7.50 -1.92 -5.27
C ARG A 150 6.63 -2.82 -4.39
N PRO A 151 5.96 -3.82 -4.97
CA PRO A 151 5.35 -4.88 -4.18
C PRO A 151 6.39 -5.52 -3.25
N ILE A 152 6.01 -5.80 -2.01
CA ILE A 152 6.92 -6.42 -1.03
C ILE A 152 7.03 -7.91 -1.35
N SER A 153 8.25 -8.45 -1.47
CA SER A 153 8.45 -9.87 -1.77
C SER A 153 7.95 -10.77 -0.64
N VAL A 154 7.56 -11.99 -0.98
CA VAL A 154 7.11 -13.00 -0.01
C VAL A 154 8.17 -13.23 1.07
N GLU A 155 9.46 -13.27 0.70
CA GLU A 155 10.58 -13.46 1.62
C GLU A 155 10.69 -12.32 2.63
N SER A 156 10.58 -11.07 2.17
CA SER A 156 10.60 -9.89 3.04
C SER A 156 9.38 -9.85 3.97
N MET A 157 8.20 -10.22 3.46
CA MET A 157 6.99 -10.34 4.26
C MET A 157 7.14 -11.43 5.31
N LEU A 158 7.67 -12.61 4.93
CA LEU A 158 7.89 -13.74 5.83
C LEU A 158 8.82 -13.37 6.99
N GLN A 159 9.91 -12.66 6.71
CA GLN A 159 10.80 -12.15 7.77
C GLN A 159 10.03 -11.25 8.75
N ARG A 160 9.26 -10.30 8.24
CA ARG A 160 8.50 -9.37 9.09
C ARG A 160 7.43 -10.08 9.91
N LEU A 161 6.66 -10.98 9.30
CA LEU A 161 5.63 -11.74 10.00
C LEU A 161 6.24 -12.68 11.06
N SER A 162 7.38 -13.30 10.76
CA SER A 162 8.09 -14.14 11.74
C SER A 162 8.54 -13.35 12.97
N MET A 163 9.04 -12.12 12.79
CA MET A 163 9.39 -11.24 13.91
C MET A 163 8.16 -10.90 14.76
N ILE A 164 7.02 -10.64 14.13
CA ILE A 164 5.75 -10.37 14.83
C ILE A 164 5.30 -11.61 15.61
N CYS A 165 5.40 -12.82 15.04
CA CYS A 165 5.09 -14.06 15.75
C CYS A 165 5.93 -14.21 17.02
N VAL A 166 7.24 -13.99 16.93
CA VAL A 166 8.14 -14.09 18.09
C VAL A 166 7.78 -13.05 19.16
N ASP A 167 7.53 -11.80 18.78
CA ASP A 167 7.15 -10.74 19.71
C ASP A 167 5.81 -11.04 20.43
N GLN A 168 4.90 -11.71 19.75
CA GLN A 168 3.60 -12.13 20.30
C GLN A 168 3.66 -13.47 21.08
N GLY A 169 4.85 -14.10 21.14
CA GLY A 169 5.04 -15.39 21.83
C GLY A 169 4.50 -16.60 21.07
N TYR A 170 4.26 -16.47 19.76
CA TYR A 170 3.81 -17.58 18.91
C TYR A 170 4.98 -18.27 18.23
N SER A 171 4.92 -19.60 18.11
CA SER A 171 5.86 -20.35 17.30
C SER A 171 5.59 -20.16 15.82
N HIS A 172 6.65 -20.10 15.02
CA HIS A 172 6.54 -20.03 13.57
C HIS A 172 5.91 -21.33 13.02
N CYS A 173 4.92 -21.20 12.13
CA CYS A 173 4.29 -22.33 11.47
C CYS A 173 4.23 -22.15 9.95
N SER A 174 3.98 -23.24 9.22
CA SER A 174 3.85 -23.23 7.75
C SER A 174 2.73 -22.30 7.25
N GLY A 175 1.70 -22.06 8.03
CA GLY A 175 0.60 -21.12 7.72
C GLY A 175 1.05 -19.70 7.48
N VAL A 176 2.14 -19.25 8.11
CA VAL A 176 2.69 -17.89 7.91
C VAL A 176 3.15 -17.68 6.45
N ARG A 177 3.80 -18.69 5.84
CA ARG A 177 4.20 -18.62 4.42
C ARG A 177 2.98 -18.52 3.50
N ILE A 178 1.96 -19.34 3.74
CA ILE A 178 0.71 -19.32 2.96
C ILE A 178 0.04 -17.94 3.03
N ILE A 179 0.01 -17.33 4.22
CA ILE A 179 -0.51 -15.97 4.40
C ILE A 179 0.30 -14.96 3.57
N CYS A 180 1.65 -15.05 3.55
CA CYS A 180 2.49 -14.15 2.76
C CYS A 180 2.25 -14.33 1.25
N GLU A 181 2.18 -15.57 0.76
CA GLU A 181 1.93 -15.88 -0.65
C GLU A 181 0.54 -15.38 -1.10
N LYS A 182 -0.48 -15.54 -0.23
CA LYS A 182 -1.84 -15.08 -0.53
C LYS A 182 -1.98 -13.55 -0.58
N HIS A 183 -1.20 -12.85 0.22
CA HIS A 183 -1.22 -11.39 0.29
C HIS A 183 0.04 -10.75 -0.34
N GLU A 184 0.63 -11.39 -1.34
CA GLU A 184 1.85 -10.92 -1.99
C GLU A 184 1.78 -9.42 -2.33
N GLY A 185 2.79 -8.69 -1.87
CA GLY A 185 2.90 -7.24 -2.08
C GLY A 185 2.14 -6.37 -1.08
N ASP A 186 1.20 -6.93 -0.30
CA ASP A 186 0.38 -6.19 0.67
C ASP A 186 0.66 -6.64 2.12
N LEU A 187 1.68 -6.03 2.72
CA LEU A 187 2.09 -6.35 4.09
C LEU A 187 1.00 -6.00 5.14
N ARG A 188 0.18 -4.98 4.89
CA ARG A 188 -0.90 -4.59 5.82
C ARG A 188 -1.92 -5.72 5.94
N ASN A 189 -2.42 -6.22 4.80
CA ASN A 189 -3.37 -7.32 4.78
C ASN A 189 -2.76 -8.62 5.30
N ALA A 190 -1.48 -8.89 5.00
CA ALA A 190 -0.79 -10.06 5.54
C ALA A 190 -0.69 -10.03 7.08
N ILE A 191 -0.37 -8.88 7.69
CA ILE A 191 -0.34 -8.74 9.17
C ILE A 191 -1.74 -8.90 9.75
N GLY A 192 -2.78 -8.35 9.10
CA GLY A 192 -4.18 -8.54 9.52
C GLY A 192 -4.61 -10.02 9.46
N ALA A 193 -4.26 -10.72 8.40
CA ALA A 193 -4.52 -12.15 8.25
C ALA A 193 -3.74 -12.99 9.29
N LEU A 194 -2.49 -12.60 9.60
CA LEU A 194 -1.71 -13.22 10.65
C LEU A 194 -2.39 -13.09 12.04
N GLN A 195 -2.87 -11.90 12.36
CA GLN A 195 -3.63 -11.68 13.60
C GLN A 195 -4.90 -12.54 13.63
N ALA A 196 -5.66 -12.59 12.55
CA ALA A 196 -6.86 -13.43 12.45
C ALA A 196 -6.52 -14.91 12.62
N PHE A 197 -5.44 -15.40 12.00
CA PHE A 197 -4.95 -16.78 12.13
C PHE A 197 -4.65 -17.18 13.58
N TYR A 198 -4.03 -16.30 14.36
CA TYR A 198 -3.72 -16.60 15.76
C TYR A 198 -4.85 -16.33 16.76
N THR A 199 -5.89 -15.62 16.33
CA THR A 199 -7.07 -15.32 17.18
C THR A 199 -8.28 -16.21 16.90
N THR A 200 -8.26 -16.98 15.80
CA THR A 200 -9.34 -17.92 15.48
C THR A 200 -9.27 -19.18 16.33
N SER A 201 -10.45 -19.80 16.59
CA SER A 201 -10.54 -21.13 17.22
C SER A 201 -10.14 -22.27 16.28
N GLU A 202 -10.13 -22.03 14.96
CA GLU A 202 -9.91 -23.05 13.92
C GLU A 202 -8.82 -22.61 12.92
N PRO A 203 -7.53 -22.54 13.35
CA PRO A 203 -6.45 -22.04 12.48
C PRO A 203 -6.21 -22.89 11.23
N ASP A 204 -6.39 -24.22 11.34
CA ASP A 204 -6.24 -25.11 10.17
C ASP A 204 -7.32 -24.89 9.12
N GLN A 205 -8.55 -24.61 9.55
CA GLN A 205 -9.64 -24.26 8.62
C GLN A 205 -9.37 -22.91 7.96
N PHE A 206 -8.90 -21.92 8.72
CA PHE A 206 -8.52 -20.61 8.17
C PHE A 206 -7.49 -20.74 7.04
N ILE A 207 -6.46 -21.57 7.21
CA ILE A 207 -5.44 -21.81 6.17
C ILE A 207 -6.04 -22.53 4.95
N ARG A 208 -6.89 -23.55 5.17
CA ARG A 208 -7.59 -24.21 4.06
C ARG A 208 -8.43 -23.22 3.25
N ASP A 209 -9.20 -22.38 3.92
CA ASP A 209 -10.05 -21.37 3.26
C ASP A 209 -9.23 -20.35 2.45
N LEU A 210 -8.01 -20.01 2.92
CA LEU A 210 -7.09 -19.17 2.14
C LEU A 210 -6.59 -19.87 0.88
N GLN A 211 -6.33 -21.18 0.95
CA GLN A 211 -5.83 -21.99 -0.18
C GLN A 211 -6.96 -22.34 -1.16
N ASP A 212 -8.15 -22.67 -0.68
CA ASP A 212 -9.28 -23.14 -1.50
C ASP A 212 -9.79 -22.08 -2.48
N LYS A 213 -9.65 -20.77 -2.15
CA LYS A 213 -9.96 -19.70 -3.09
C LYS A 213 -9.11 -19.76 -4.37
N ASP A 214 -7.88 -20.27 -4.31
CA ASP A 214 -7.02 -20.44 -5.47
C ASP A 214 -7.26 -21.77 -6.19
N VAL A 215 -7.64 -22.82 -5.45
CA VAL A 215 -7.96 -24.15 -6.01
C VAL A 215 -9.18 -24.08 -6.93
N ASN A 216 -10.21 -23.30 -6.57
CA ASN A 216 -11.40 -23.15 -7.41
C ASN A 216 -11.07 -22.51 -8.78
N VAL A 217 -10.24 -21.47 -8.82
CA VAL A 217 -9.81 -20.85 -10.09
C VAL A 217 -8.98 -21.82 -10.93
N ASN A 218 -8.04 -22.54 -10.32
CA ASN A 218 -7.23 -23.54 -10.99
C ASN A 218 -8.07 -24.76 -11.47
N ALA A 219 -9.05 -25.20 -10.67
CA ALA A 219 -9.95 -26.28 -11.05
C ALA A 219 -10.85 -25.85 -12.23
N ILE A 220 -11.40 -24.64 -12.20
CA ILE A 220 -12.23 -24.08 -13.27
C ILE A 220 -11.41 -23.92 -14.55
N LEU A 221 -10.19 -23.40 -14.49
CA LEU A 221 -9.32 -23.24 -15.65
C LEU A 221 -8.90 -24.62 -16.22
N LYS A 222 -8.59 -25.61 -15.37
CA LYS A 222 -8.32 -26.99 -15.80
C LYS A 222 -9.52 -27.63 -16.49
N LEU A 223 -10.74 -27.42 -15.99
CA LEU A 223 -11.97 -27.85 -16.60
C LEU A 223 -12.22 -27.16 -17.95
N CYS A 224 -12.05 -25.84 -18.03
CA CYS A 224 -12.22 -25.07 -19.26
C CYS A 224 -11.24 -25.52 -20.37
N PHE A 225 -10.01 -25.86 -20.02
CA PHE A 225 -8.98 -26.19 -21.02
C PHE A 225 -8.82 -27.68 -21.31
N LYS A 226 -9.18 -28.61 -20.40
CA LYS A 226 -9.02 -30.05 -20.59
C LYS A 226 -10.26 -30.83 -21.09
N GLU A 227 -11.46 -30.40 -20.73
CA GLU A 227 -12.63 -31.30 -20.89
C GLU A 227 -13.71 -30.82 -21.87
N LYS A 228 -13.59 -29.71 -22.56
CA LYS A 228 -14.66 -29.16 -23.42
C LYS A 228 -16.07 -29.11 -22.74
N ALA A 229 -16.12 -29.16 -21.42
CA ALA A 229 -17.34 -29.14 -20.64
C ALA A 229 -17.78 -27.68 -20.39
N HIS A 230 -18.33 -27.04 -21.44
CA HIS A 230 -18.68 -25.62 -21.44
C HIS A 230 -19.69 -25.24 -20.34
N ASP A 231 -20.68 -26.09 -20.07
CA ASP A 231 -21.83 -25.74 -19.23
C ASP A 231 -21.54 -25.84 -17.72
N LEU A 232 -20.71 -26.80 -17.28
CA LEU A 232 -20.28 -26.93 -15.87
C LEU A 232 -19.27 -25.85 -15.51
N ALA A 233 -18.33 -25.57 -16.41
CA ALA A 233 -17.34 -24.52 -16.24
C ALA A 233 -17.98 -23.12 -16.16
N VAL A 234 -19.04 -22.85 -16.94
CA VAL A 234 -19.80 -21.58 -16.90
C VAL A 234 -20.52 -21.41 -15.56
N LYS A 235 -21.07 -22.47 -14.97
CA LYS A 235 -21.78 -22.40 -13.69
C LYS A 235 -20.81 -22.15 -12.52
N GLU A 236 -19.72 -22.89 -12.43
CA GLU A 236 -18.69 -22.68 -11.41
C GLU A 236 -17.95 -21.34 -11.59
N PHE A 237 -17.75 -20.91 -12.85
CA PHE A 237 -17.19 -19.60 -13.19
C PHE A 237 -18.11 -18.45 -12.76
N SER A 238 -19.41 -18.58 -12.96
CA SER A 238 -20.42 -17.60 -12.53
C SER A 238 -20.47 -17.43 -11.00
N ASP A 239 -20.33 -18.51 -10.24
CA ASP A 239 -20.34 -18.48 -8.78
C ASP A 239 -19.01 -17.95 -8.20
N SER A 240 -17.87 -18.18 -8.89
CA SER A 240 -16.54 -17.69 -8.50
C SER A 240 -16.28 -16.24 -8.91
N ILE A 241 -16.79 -15.77 -10.05
CA ILE A 241 -16.63 -14.39 -10.55
C ILE A 241 -17.26 -13.35 -9.63
N ARG A 242 -18.28 -13.73 -8.86
CA ARG A 242 -18.84 -12.81 -7.85
C ARG A 242 -17.82 -12.38 -6.79
N ASN A 243 -16.71 -13.08 -6.65
CA ASN A 243 -15.76 -12.85 -5.58
C ASN A 243 -14.38 -12.33 -6.02
N ASP A 244 -13.86 -12.60 -7.24
CA ASP A 244 -12.56 -12.04 -7.68
C ASP A 244 -12.25 -12.19 -9.19
N ILE A 245 -12.67 -11.22 -9.99
CA ILE A 245 -12.37 -11.16 -11.44
C ILE A 245 -10.86 -10.97 -11.71
N HIS A 246 -10.12 -10.33 -10.82
CA HIS A 246 -8.72 -9.98 -11.06
C HIS A 246 -7.76 -11.18 -10.98
N SER A 247 -8.02 -12.16 -10.11
CA SER A 247 -7.19 -13.36 -10.00
C SER A 247 -7.30 -14.26 -11.23
N VAL A 248 -8.49 -14.34 -11.81
CA VAL A 248 -8.75 -15.13 -13.03
C VAL A 248 -7.99 -14.57 -14.25
N PHE A 249 -8.02 -13.23 -14.41
CA PHE A 249 -7.29 -12.57 -15.51
C PHE A 249 -5.77 -12.66 -15.35
N ARG A 250 -5.26 -12.55 -14.14
CA ARG A 250 -3.81 -12.65 -13.88
C ARG A 250 -3.28 -14.04 -14.25
N TYR A 251 -3.95 -15.10 -13.81
CA TYR A 251 -3.56 -16.48 -14.13
C TYR A 251 -3.62 -16.77 -15.64
N ALA A 252 -4.65 -16.27 -16.35
CA ALA A 252 -4.78 -16.46 -17.79
C ALA A 252 -3.69 -15.74 -18.61
N VAL A 253 -3.18 -14.61 -18.12
CA VAL A 253 -2.10 -13.85 -18.78
C VAL A 253 -0.74 -14.49 -18.52
N GLU A 254 -0.48 -14.98 -17.31
CA GLU A 254 0.82 -15.55 -16.90
C GLU A 254 1.07 -16.93 -17.56
N ASN A 255 0.02 -17.68 -17.87
CA ASN A 255 0.16 -19.04 -18.47
C ASN A 255 -0.02 -19.09 -19.99
N LYS A 256 -0.16 -17.95 -20.69
CA LYS A 256 -0.24 -17.91 -22.18
C LYS A 256 1.04 -18.28 -22.91
N GLY A 257 2.15 -18.47 -22.21
CA GLY A 257 3.46 -18.77 -22.78
C GLY A 257 3.94 -20.23 -22.66
N GLN A 258 3.08 -21.16 -22.20
CA GLN A 258 3.47 -22.58 -21.99
C GLN A 258 2.63 -23.55 -22.85
N GLN A 259 2.35 -23.19 -24.11
CA GLN A 259 1.87 -24.13 -25.12
C GLN A 259 2.82 -24.12 -26.32
#